data_c52acdac3fbf7aa40f5ed698dc3c57ac
#
_entry.id   c52acdac3fbf7aa40f5ed698dc3c57ac
#
_cell.length_a   1.000
_cell.length_b   1.000
_cell.length_c   1.000
_cell.angle_alpha   90.00
_cell.angle_beta   90.00
_cell.angle_gamma   90.00
#
_symmetry.space_group_name_H-M   'P 1'
#
loop_
_entity.id
_entity.type
_entity.pdbx_description
1 polymer ?
#
loop_
_entity_poly.entity_id
_entity_poly.type
_entity_poly.pdbx_seq_one_letter_code
_entity_poly.pdbx_strand_id
1 'polypeptide(L)'
;MRVGCAASAEAALALGADGVHLGRGDSGAERAVEHGLILGTSASSVAEAHAGEQLGAAYIGAGPVWATPSKPDADPPIALDGLREICDAVSIPVIAIGGVDATNAVDCIAAGAEGVAVVRAAADAKAVSEALATR
;
A
#
# COMPACT_ATOMS: atom_id res chain seq x y z
N MET A 1 1.30 11.06 -13.41
CA MET A 1 2.16 10.71 -12.27
C MET A 1 2.70 9.30 -12.46
N ARG A 2 3.98 9.12 -12.30
CA ARG A 2 4.63 7.80 -12.42
C ARG A 2 5.16 7.38 -11.06
N VAL A 3 4.56 6.38 -10.47
CA VAL A 3 5.07 5.79 -9.24
C VAL A 3 5.76 4.48 -9.62
N GLY A 4 7.06 4.40 -9.37
CA GLY A 4 7.82 3.19 -9.63
C GLY A 4 7.77 2.27 -8.43
N CYS A 5 7.44 1.00 -8.65
CA CYS A 5 7.71 -0.06 -7.68
C CYS A 5 9.21 -0.39 -7.79
N ALA A 6 10.02 0.43 -7.17
CA ALA A 6 11.45 0.20 -7.15
C ALA A 6 11.88 -0.18 -5.74
N ALA A 7 12.82 -1.09 -5.63
CA ALA A 7 13.39 -1.49 -4.34
C ALA A 7 14.33 -0.41 -3.78
N SER A 8 14.51 0.71 -4.47
CA SER A 8 15.33 1.81 -3.98
C SER A 8 14.92 3.16 -4.59
N ALA A 9 15.10 4.20 -3.81
CA ALA A 9 14.90 5.58 -4.27
C ALA A 9 15.85 5.93 -5.44
N GLU A 10 17.04 5.36 -5.45
CA GLU A 10 18.04 5.61 -6.52
C GLU A 10 17.56 5.14 -7.88
N ALA A 11 16.94 3.95 -7.93
CA ALA A 11 16.36 3.44 -9.16
C ALA A 11 15.20 4.33 -9.64
N ALA A 12 14.35 4.80 -8.74
CA ALA A 12 13.27 5.70 -9.08
C ALA A 12 13.78 7.02 -9.64
N LEU A 13 14.82 7.59 -9.04
CA LEU A 13 15.45 8.82 -9.51
C LEU A 13 16.07 8.63 -10.90
N ALA A 14 16.76 7.52 -11.11
CA ALA A 14 17.41 7.21 -12.39
C ALA A 14 16.38 7.05 -13.52
N LEU A 15 15.18 6.54 -13.20
CA LEU A 15 14.10 6.36 -14.17
C LEU A 15 13.22 7.59 -14.37
N GLY A 16 13.45 8.67 -13.61
CA GLY A 16 12.63 9.86 -13.68
C GLY A 16 11.22 9.65 -13.14
N ALA A 17 11.04 8.75 -12.19
CA ALA A 17 9.76 8.52 -11.56
C ALA A 17 9.36 9.70 -10.67
N ASP A 18 8.06 9.90 -10.49
CA ASP A 18 7.54 10.95 -9.60
C ASP A 18 7.48 10.48 -8.15
N GLY A 19 7.48 9.16 -7.93
CA GLY A 19 7.43 8.58 -6.61
C GLY A 19 8.00 7.18 -6.57
N VAL A 20 8.14 6.65 -5.36
CA VAL A 20 8.64 5.30 -5.12
C VAL A 20 7.86 4.66 -3.98
N HIS A 21 7.57 3.38 -4.13
CA HIS A 21 7.00 2.57 -3.05
C HIS A 21 8.09 1.66 -2.49
N LEU A 22 8.38 1.79 -1.19
CA LEU A 22 9.37 0.99 -0.51
C LEU A 22 8.67 -0.03 0.39
N GLY A 23 9.04 -1.29 0.21
CA GLY A 23 8.61 -2.38 1.08
C GLY A 23 9.38 -2.35 2.41
N ARG A 24 8.96 -3.21 3.33
CA ARG A 24 9.66 -3.36 4.60
C ARG A 24 11.08 -3.86 4.36
N GLY A 25 12.03 -3.27 5.02
CA GLY A 25 13.44 -3.58 4.85
C GLY A 25 14.10 -2.90 3.65
N ASP A 26 13.35 -2.24 2.79
CA ASP A 26 13.94 -1.45 1.71
C ASP A 26 14.49 -0.15 2.29
N SER A 27 15.57 0.34 1.69
CA SER A 27 16.24 1.55 2.15
C SER A 27 15.98 2.72 1.21
N GLY A 28 16.30 3.93 1.66
CA GLY A 28 16.26 5.11 0.81
C GLY A 28 15.06 6.02 0.98
N ALA A 29 14.24 5.79 2.00
CA ALA A 29 13.06 6.63 2.27
C ALA A 29 13.44 8.10 2.44
N GLU A 30 14.46 8.39 3.22
CA GLU A 30 14.93 9.76 3.47
C GLU A 30 15.41 10.42 2.17
N ARG A 31 16.15 9.67 1.37
CA ARG A 31 16.64 10.15 0.08
C ARG A 31 15.48 10.45 -0.88
N ALA A 32 14.46 9.61 -0.88
CA ALA A 32 13.27 9.85 -1.70
C ALA A 32 12.60 11.18 -1.32
N VAL A 33 12.41 11.40 -0.04
CA VAL A 33 11.79 12.65 0.46
C VAL A 33 12.66 13.86 0.15
N GLU A 34 13.98 13.78 0.37
CA GLU A 34 14.92 14.86 0.08
C GLU A 34 14.90 15.29 -1.39
N HIS A 35 14.67 14.35 -2.30
CA HIS A 35 14.62 14.63 -3.74
C HIS A 35 13.21 14.91 -4.25
N GLY A 36 12.24 15.09 -3.36
CA GLY A 36 10.88 15.45 -3.73
C GLY A 36 10.06 14.31 -4.34
N LEU A 37 10.49 13.05 -4.17
CA LEU A 37 9.69 11.90 -4.61
C LEU A 37 8.50 11.68 -3.68
N ILE A 38 7.38 11.28 -4.27
CA ILE A 38 6.25 10.80 -3.49
C ILE A 38 6.63 9.45 -2.90
N LEU A 39 6.65 9.35 -1.58
CA LEU A 39 7.04 8.12 -0.89
C LEU A 39 5.78 7.35 -0.46
N GLY A 40 5.71 6.07 -0.82
CA GLY A 40 4.77 5.12 -0.24
C GLY A 40 5.55 4.06 0.53
N THR A 41 5.02 3.61 1.65
CA THR A 41 5.64 2.53 2.43
C THR A 41 4.64 1.44 2.78
N SER A 42 5.13 0.21 2.91
CA SER A 42 4.32 -0.94 3.31
C SER A 42 4.26 -1.07 4.83
N ALA A 43 3.12 -1.52 5.33
CA ALA A 43 2.95 -1.80 6.75
C ALA A 43 2.01 -2.99 6.97
N SER A 44 2.34 -3.83 7.93
CA SER A 44 1.47 -4.91 8.41
C SER A 44 1.12 -4.73 9.90
N SER A 45 1.48 -3.59 10.48
CA SER A 45 1.15 -3.24 11.87
C SER A 45 1.02 -1.74 12.02
N VAL A 46 0.39 -1.31 13.10
CA VAL A 46 0.29 0.09 13.48
C VAL A 46 1.67 0.72 13.65
N ALA A 47 2.60 0.00 14.28
CA ALA A 47 3.96 0.49 14.49
C ALA A 47 4.68 0.78 13.18
N GLU A 48 4.55 -0.12 12.20
CA GLU A 48 5.15 0.07 10.88
C GLU A 48 4.49 1.23 10.13
N ALA A 49 3.18 1.38 10.25
CA ALA A 49 2.45 2.48 9.63
C ALA A 49 2.88 3.83 10.21
N HIS A 50 3.04 3.93 11.52
CA HIS A 50 3.57 5.14 12.17
C HIS A 50 4.98 5.45 11.71
N ALA A 51 5.83 4.44 11.61
CA ALA A 51 7.20 4.62 11.12
C ALA A 51 7.21 5.20 9.70
N GLY A 52 6.36 4.69 8.83
CA GLY A 52 6.22 5.22 7.47
C GLY A 52 5.75 6.67 7.46
N GLU A 53 4.75 7.00 8.26
CA GLU A 53 4.25 8.37 8.38
C GLU A 53 5.35 9.32 8.86
N GLN A 54 6.14 8.91 9.85
CA GLN A 54 7.26 9.70 10.37
C GLN A 54 8.37 9.91 9.34
N LEU A 55 8.57 8.97 8.44
CA LEU A 55 9.54 9.09 7.35
C LEU A 55 9.09 10.05 6.25
N GLY A 56 7.85 10.51 6.28
CA GLY A 56 7.33 11.41 5.27
C GLY A 56 6.54 10.70 4.16
N ALA A 57 6.06 9.49 4.41
CA ALA A 57 5.26 8.77 3.43
C ALA A 57 3.98 9.55 3.11
N ALA A 58 3.63 9.59 1.83
CA ALA A 58 2.40 10.19 1.36
C ALA A 58 1.21 9.24 1.50
N TYR A 59 1.47 7.94 1.56
CA TYR A 59 0.45 6.91 1.78
C TYR A 59 1.10 5.65 2.38
N ILE A 60 0.26 4.81 2.98
CA ILE A 60 0.66 3.51 3.53
C ILE A 60 -0.01 2.41 2.71
N GLY A 61 0.77 1.43 2.25
CA GLY A 61 0.24 0.19 1.70
C GLY A 61 0.07 -0.82 2.83
N ALA A 62 -1.15 -1.04 3.27
CA ALA A 62 -1.44 -1.91 4.42
C ALA A 62 -1.82 -3.32 3.96
N GLY A 63 -1.12 -4.31 4.46
CA GLY A 63 -1.40 -5.68 4.13
C GLY A 63 -0.31 -6.68 4.56
N PRO A 64 -0.47 -7.95 4.15
CA PRO A 64 -1.59 -8.46 3.35
C PRO A 64 -2.89 -8.48 4.16
N VAL A 65 -3.99 -8.02 3.57
CA VAL A 65 -5.29 -8.04 4.28
C VAL A 65 -5.78 -9.48 4.39
N TRP A 66 -5.70 -10.24 3.29
CA TRP A 66 -5.99 -11.67 3.27
C TRP A 66 -4.76 -12.46 2.85
N ALA A 67 -4.75 -13.74 3.19
CA ALA A 67 -3.68 -14.63 2.74
C ALA A 67 -3.64 -14.70 1.21
N THR A 68 -2.43 -14.74 0.66
CA THR A 68 -2.24 -14.83 -0.77
C THR A 68 -1.18 -15.87 -1.10
N PRO A 69 -1.44 -16.78 -2.06
CA PRO A 69 -0.43 -17.75 -2.51
C PRO A 69 0.65 -17.13 -3.39
N SER A 70 0.54 -15.85 -3.74
CA SER A 70 1.54 -15.15 -4.57
C SER A 70 2.87 -14.96 -3.87
N LYS A 71 2.88 -14.96 -2.54
CA LYS A 71 4.08 -14.79 -1.70
C LYS A 71 4.07 -15.81 -0.57
N PRO A 72 4.75 -16.95 -0.72
CA PRO A 72 4.78 -17.97 0.33
C PRO A 72 5.34 -17.47 1.66
N ASP A 73 6.25 -16.50 1.61
CA ASP A 73 6.91 -15.92 2.78
C ASP A 73 6.23 -14.63 3.27
N ALA A 74 5.02 -14.35 2.79
CA ALA A 74 4.28 -13.17 3.23
C ALA A 74 3.93 -13.25 4.71
N ASP A 75 3.80 -12.09 5.34
CA ASP A 75 3.34 -12.00 6.72
C ASP A 75 1.93 -12.59 6.86
N PRO A 76 1.55 -12.99 8.09
CA PRO A 76 0.18 -13.39 8.35
C PRO A 76 -0.80 -12.28 7.94
N PRO A 77 -1.99 -12.62 7.44
CA PRO A 77 -2.98 -11.62 7.08
C PRO A 77 -3.37 -10.74 8.27
N ILE A 78 -3.51 -9.44 8.01
CA ILE A 78 -3.92 -8.50 9.05
C ILE A 78 -5.45 -8.47 9.24
N ALA A 79 -6.19 -8.98 8.27
CA ALA A 79 -7.64 -8.96 8.20
C ALA A 79 -8.21 -7.53 8.20
N LEU A 80 -9.51 -7.40 8.15
CA LEU A 80 -10.17 -6.08 8.14
C LEU A 80 -9.98 -5.33 9.46
N ASP A 81 -9.90 -6.05 10.58
CA ASP A 81 -9.65 -5.42 11.88
C ASP A 81 -8.27 -4.77 11.94
N GLY A 82 -7.24 -5.47 11.47
CA GLY A 82 -5.89 -4.92 11.38
C GLY A 82 -5.81 -3.74 10.41
N LEU A 83 -6.51 -3.82 9.29
CA LEU A 83 -6.60 -2.71 8.34
C LEU A 83 -7.23 -1.49 8.99
N ARG A 84 -8.33 -1.68 9.73
CA ARG A 84 -9.01 -0.59 10.43
C ARG A 84 -8.12 0.06 11.48
N GLU A 85 -7.39 -0.74 12.24
CA GLU A 85 -6.44 -0.23 13.25
C GLU A 85 -5.38 0.67 12.61
N ILE A 86 -4.84 0.25 11.46
CA ILE A 86 -3.85 1.05 10.72
C ILE A 86 -4.48 2.34 10.21
N CYS A 87 -5.68 2.27 9.63
CA CYS A 87 -6.38 3.46 9.13
C CYS A 87 -6.65 4.48 10.24
N ASP A 88 -7.01 4.00 11.42
CA ASP A 88 -7.30 4.88 12.57
C ASP A 88 -6.02 5.49 13.16
N ALA A 89 -4.89 4.82 12.99
CA ALA A 89 -3.62 5.21 13.63
C ALA A 89 -2.86 6.30 12.88
N VAL A 90 -3.04 6.43 11.56
CA VAL A 90 -2.30 7.39 10.73
C VAL A 90 -3.26 8.41 10.12
N SER A 91 -2.72 9.59 9.81
CA SER A 91 -3.49 10.67 9.19
C SER A 91 -3.36 10.71 7.67
N ILE A 92 -2.44 9.93 7.11
CA ILE A 92 -2.22 9.84 5.68
C ILE A 92 -3.08 8.73 5.06
N PRO A 93 -3.34 8.76 3.75
CA PRO A 93 -4.14 7.73 3.08
C PRO A 93 -3.56 6.33 3.26
N VAL A 94 -4.44 5.35 3.43
CA VAL A 94 -4.09 3.93 3.52
C VAL A 94 -4.67 3.20 2.32
N ILE A 95 -3.84 2.45 1.64
CA ILE A 95 -4.21 1.63 0.48
C ILE A 95 -4.15 0.17 0.93
N ALA A 96 -5.26 -0.53 0.82
CA ALA A 96 -5.32 -1.95 1.18
C ALA A 96 -4.73 -2.80 0.07
N ILE A 97 -3.88 -3.77 0.44
CA ILE A 97 -3.24 -4.67 -0.50
C ILE A 97 -3.18 -6.09 0.07
N GLY A 98 -3.07 -7.07 -0.81
CA GLY A 98 -2.92 -8.48 -0.43
C GLY A 98 -4.26 -9.20 -0.38
N GLY A 99 -4.52 -10.02 -1.40
CA GLY A 99 -5.75 -10.79 -1.51
C GLY A 99 -6.99 -9.97 -1.83
N VAL A 100 -6.82 -8.74 -2.26
CA VAL A 100 -7.95 -7.85 -2.62
C VAL A 100 -8.44 -8.18 -4.03
N ASP A 101 -9.76 -8.28 -4.17
CA ASP A 101 -10.43 -8.50 -5.45
C ASP A 101 -11.80 -7.80 -5.45
N ALA A 102 -12.59 -8.02 -6.51
CA ALA A 102 -13.90 -7.38 -6.64
C ALA A 102 -14.90 -7.80 -5.55
N THR A 103 -14.70 -8.95 -4.91
CA THR A 103 -15.64 -9.45 -3.89
C THR A 103 -15.42 -8.81 -2.52
N ASN A 104 -14.22 -8.29 -2.24
CA ASN A 104 -13.87 -7.79 -0.92
C ASN A 104 -13.34 -6.34 -0.89
N ALA A 105 -13.17 -5.72 -2.05
CA ALA A 105 -12.64 -4.35 -2.13
C ALA A 105 -13.49 -3.34 -1.36
N VAL A 106 -14.81 -3.47 -1.42
CA VAL A 106 -15.74 -2.58 -0.70
C VAL A 106 -15.54 -2.67 0.80
N ASP A 107 -15.27 -3.87 1.32
CA ASP A 107 -15.02 -4.07 2.75
C ASP A 107 -13.76 -3.35 3.21
N CYS A 108 -12.74 -3.28 2.36
CA CYS A 108 -11.53 -2.51 2.65
C CYS A 108 -11.84 -1.02 2.80
N ILE A 109 -12.65 -0.48 1.91
CA ILE A 109 -13.06 0.93 1.97
C ILE A 109 -13.89 1.18 3.23
N ALA A 110 -14.81 0.27 3.55
CA ALA A 110 -15.62 0.37 4.78
C ALA A 110 -14.75 0.33 6.04
N ALA A 111 -13.60 -0.35 6.00
CA ALA A 111 -12.64 -0.39 7.12
C ALA A 111 -11.83 0.90 7.25
N GLY A 112 -11.87 1.79 6.27
CA GLY A 112 -11.21 3.09 6.31
C GLY A 112 -10.14 3.30 5.24
N ALA A 113 -9.85 2.31 4.40
CA ALA A 113 -8.90 2.47 3.31
C ALA A 113 -9.44 3.47 2.27
N GLU A 114 -8.57 4.28 1.72
CA GLU A 114 -8.94 5.23 0.67
C GLU A 114 -8.87 4.61 -0.73
N GLY A 115 -8.23 3.46 -0.84
CA GLY A 115 -8.13 2.74 -2.10
C GLY A 115 -7.66 1.32 -1.88
N VAL A 116 -7.58 0.58 -2.97
CA VAL A 116 -7.11 -0.80 -2.96
C VAL A 116 -6.08 -1.01 -4.05
N ALA A 117 -5.16 -1.93 -3.83
CA ALA A 117 -4.20 -2.37 -4.83
C ALA A 117 -4.41 -3.85 -5.10
N VAL A 118 -4.50 -4.21 -6.36
CA VAL A 118 -4.67 -5.58 -6.79
C VAL A 118 -3.46 -6.01 -7.61
N VAL A 119 -2.95 -7.19 -7.31
CA VAL A 119 -1.77 -7.74 -8.01
C VAL A 119 -2.19 -8.94 -8.85
N ARG A 120 -2.74 -9.97 -8.20
CA ARG A 120 -3.21 -11.17 -8.90
C ARG A 120 -4.48 -10.92 -9.69
N ALA A 121 -5.34 -10.04 -9.18
CA ALA A 121 -6.60 -9.68 -9.81
C ALA A 121 -6.45 -8.50 -10.77
N ALA A 122 -5.25 -8.20 -11.25
CA ALA A 122 -5.02 -7.08 -12.18
C ALA A 122 -5.87 -7.20 -13.45
N ALA A 123 -6.12 -8.42 -13.92
CA ALA A 123 -7.01 -8.66 -15.05
C ALA A 123 -8.46 -8.32 -14.72
N ASP A 124 -8.82 -8.29 -13.44
CA ASP A 124 -10.16 -7.96 -12.95
C ASP A 124 -10.26 -6.52 -12.47
N ALA A 125 -9.28 -5.68 -12.78
CA ALA A 125 -9.25 -4.28 -12.33
C ALA A 125 -10.53 -3.53 -12.66
N LYS A 126 -11.12 -3.82 -13.82
CA LYS A 126 -12.40 -3.23 -14.21
C LYS A 126 -13.52 -3.64 -13.25
N ALA A 127 -13.60 -4.93 -12.90
CA ALA A 127 -14.61 -5.42 -11.96
C ALA A 127 -14.44 -4.81 -10.58
N VAL A 128 -13.19 -4.64 -10.12
CA VAL A 128 -12.89 -3.97 -8.85
C VAL A 128 -13.35 -2.51 -8.89
N SER A 129 -13.02 -1.80 -9.96
CA SER A 129 -13.44 -0.40 -10.13
C SER A 129 -14.96 -0.25 -10.14
N GLU A 130 -15.65 -1.15 -10.83
CA GLU A 130 -17.12 -1.15 -10.88
C GLU A 130 -17.73 -1.43 -9.50
N ALA A 131 -17.16 -2.39 -8.74
CA ALA A 131 -17.62 -2.71 -7.39
C ALA A 131 -17.48 -1.50 -6.45
N LEU A 132 -16.37 -0.76 -6.55
CA LEU A 132 -16.15 0.43 -5.74
C LEU A 132 -17.07 1.59 -6.16
N ALA A 133 -17.39 1.71 -7.42
CA ALA A 133 -18.24 2.77 -7.93
C ALA A 133 -19.71 2.60 -7.51
N THR A 134 -20.15 1.38 -7.21
CA THR A 134 -21.54 1.09 -6.83
C THR A 134 -21.79 1.08 -5.33
N ARG A 135 -20.77 1.30 -4.51
CA ARG A 135 -20.89 1.34 -3.06
C ARG A 135 -21.65 2.58 -2.55
#